data_e95815281d8876e57a951d763c42c452
#
_entry.id   e95815281d8876e57a951d763c42c452
#
_cell.length_a   1.000
_cell.length_b   1.000
_cell.length_c   1.000
_cell.angle_alpha   90.00
_cell.angle_beta   90.00
_cell.angle_gamma   90.00
#
_symmetry.space_group_name_H-M   'P 1'
#
loop_
_entity.id
_entity.type
_entity.pdbx_description
1 polymer ?
#
loop_
_entity_poly.entity_id
_entity_poly.type
_entity_poly.pdbx_seq_one_letter_code
_entity_poly.pdbx_strand_id
1 'polypeptide(L)'
;TTSIENTILQAATDAGISIPTICFHEACTANALCRICVVEVEGARTLIPACVARVSEGMKVSTQSDRVRLSRKTILEMMASTSDLSQSPEILTMFADYDADPERFPDAKPRHPEIIDDNSMFIRDYAKCILCWRCVQVCATDAQYAFAINFKERGYETQIATFFEIPLPESTCVFCGQCIGVCPTNALKPKKEWLLELGNEPALIMNLTRQERRKRRFNRQTDQE
;
A
#
# COMPACT_ATOMS: atom_id res chain seq x y z
N THR A 1 -2.43 14.54 -29.07
CA THR A 1 -0.94 14.44 -29.04
C THR A 1 -0.48 14.54 -27.61
N THR A 2 0.11 13.48 -27.11
CA THR A 2 0.63 13.40 -25.74
C THR A 2 2.10 13.84 -25.73
N SER A 3 2.55 14.51 -24.66
CA SER A 3 3.96 14.86 -24.48
C SER A 3 4.83 13.61 -24.35
N ILE A 4 6.00 13.58 -24.98
CA ILE A 4 7.01 12.49 -24.90
C ILE A 4 7.49 12.29 -23.43
N GLU A 5 7.31 13.29 -22.59
CA GLU A 5 7.68 13.20 -21.17
C GLU A 5 6.66 12.39 -20.33
N ASN A 6 5.44 12.21 -20.83
CA ASN A 6 4.40 11.49 -20.12
C ASN A 6 4.70 9.98 -20.02
N THR A 7 4.26 9.38 -18.94
CA THR A 7 4.21 7.91 -18.83
C THR A 7 3.07 7.35 -19.70
N ILE A 8 3.14 6.06 -19.98
CA ILE A 8 2.05 5.36 -20.69
C ILE A 8 0.75 5.47 -19.88
N LEU A 9 0.82 5.43 -18.52
CA LEU A 9 -0.31 5.59 -17.65
C LEU A 9 -0.95 6.97 -17.80
N GLN A 10 -0.17 8.04 -17.78
CA GLN A 10 -0.65 9.42 -17.99
C GLN A 10 -1.29 9.58 -19.36
N ALA A 11 -0.61 9.11 -20.41
CA ALA A 11 -1.13 9.17 -21.78
C ALA A 11 -2.45 8.41 -21.95
N ALA A 12 -2.60 7.25 -21.30
CA ALA A 12 -3.84 6.48 -21.30
C ALA A 12 -4.97 7.24 -20.55
N THR A 13 -4.66 7.82 -19.39
CA THR A 13 -5.62 8.63 -18.62
C THR A 13 -6.11 9.84 -19.43
N ASP A 14 -5.20 10.56 -20.10
CA ASP A 14 -5.53 11.70 -20.97
C ASP A 14 -6.42 11.28 -22.15
N ALA A 15 -6.30 10.04 -22.60
CA ALA A 15 -7.12 9.45 -23.67
C ALA A 15 -8.43 8.81 -23.14
N GLY A 16 -8.73 8.89 -21.85
CA GLY A 16 -9.91 8.27 -21.23
C GLY A 16 -9.81 6.74 -21.10
N ILE A 17 -8.59 6.17 -21.20
CA ILE A 17 -8.35 4.73 -21.07
C ILE A 17 -7.87 4.42 -19.66
N SER A 18 -8.64 3.61 -18.93
CA SER A 18 -8.28 3.18 -17.58
C SER A 18 -7.25 2.04 -17.61
N ILE A 19 -6.14 2.23 -16.89
CA ILE A 19 -5.17 1.18 -16.57
C ILE A 19 -5.17 1.00 -15.05
N PRO A 20 -5.41 -0.22 -14.52
CA PRO A 20 -5.45 -0.42 -13.08
C PRO A 20 -4.09 -0.20 -12.43
N THR A 21 -4.09 0.34 -11.22
CA THR A 21 -2.88 0.57 -10.42
C THR A 21 -3.11 0.15 -8.98
N ILE A 22 -2.06 -0.31 -8.29
CA ILE A 22 -2.10 -0.58 -6.84
C ILE A 22 -0.94 0.12 -6.12
N CYS A 23 0.31 -0.03 -6.57
CA CYS A 23 1.44 0.64 -5.93
C CYS A 23 1.66 2.08 -6.42
N PHE A 24 1.04 2.49 -7.50
CA PHE A 24 1.08 3.88 -7.98
C PHE A 24 0.10 4.75 -7.17
N HIS A 25 0.55 5.92 -6.76
CA HIS A 25 -0.24 6.96 -6.11
C HIS A 25 0.35 8.33 -6.47
N GLU A 26 -0.49 9.33 -6.67
CA GLU A 26 -0.05 10.66 -7.12
C GLU A 26 0.92 11.34 -6.13
N ALA A 27 0.75 11.08 -4.83
CA ALA A 27 1.64 11.59 -3.78
C ALA A 27 2.91 10.75 -3.56
N CYS A 28 3.18 9.74 -4.41
CA CYS A 28 4.32 8.84 -4.28
C CYS A 28 5.10 8.76 -5.58
N THR A 29 6.41 8.71 -5.50
CA THR A 29 7.26 8.38 -6.66
C THR A 29 6.89 7.00 -7.20
N ALA A 30 6.62 6.91 -8.51
CA ALA A 30 6.25 5.66 -9.16
C ALA A 30 7.42 4.65 -9.11
N ASN A 31 7.17 3.44 -8.61
CA ASN A 31 8.21 2.44 -8.35
C ASN A 31 8.01 1.10 -9.13
N ALA A 32 6.89 0.95 -9.84
CA ALA A 32 6.54 -0.22 -10.66
C ALA A 32 6.59 -1.58 -9.93
N LEU A 33 6.38 -1.62 -8.60
CA LEU A 33 6.54 -2.85 -7.79
C LEU A 33 5.44 -3.88 -8.03
N CYS A 34 4.16 -3.48 -7.97
CA CYS A 34 3.05 -4.44 -8.00
C CYS A 34 2.80 -5.05 -9.38
N ARG A 35 3.25 -4.42 -10.45
CA ARG A 35 3.07 -4.87 -11.85
C ARG A 35 1.61 -4.98 -12.33
N ILE A 36 0.62 -4.53 -11.59
CA ILE A 36 -0.77 -4.59 -12.04
C ILE A 36 -1.03 -3.65 -13.25
N CYS A 37 -0.26 -2.57 -13.37
CA CYS A 37 -0.37 -1.61 -14.46
C CYS A 37 0.32 -2.04 -15.77
N VAL A 38 0.76 -3.30 -15.90
CA VAL A 38 1.45 -3.74 -17.12
C VAL A 38 0.56 -3.65 -18.35
N VAL A 39 1.20 -3.31 -19.47
CA VAL A 39 0.61 -3.22 -20.80
C VAL A 39 1.50 -3.93 -21.81
N GLU A 40 0.95 -4.29 -22.96
CA GLU A 40 1.70 -4.85 -24.06
C GLU A 40 2.04 -3.75 -25.07
N VAL A 41 3.31 -3.66 -25.42
CA VAL A 41 3.83 -2.70 -26.41
C VAL A 41 4.31 -3.48 -27.63
N GLU A 42 3.87 -3.08 -28.83
CA GLU A 42 4.28 -3.73 -30.09
C GLU A 42 5.80 -3.73 -30.22
N GLY A 43 6.38 -4.90 -30.50
CA GLY A 43 7.83 -5.10 -30.60
C GLY A 43 8.54 -5.32 -29.25
N ALA A 44 7.89 -5.12 -28.11
CA ALA A 44 8.47 -5.42 -26.79
C ALA A 44 8.35 -6.91 -26.46
N ARG A 45 9.46 -7.51 -25.99
CA ARG A 45 9.49 -8.91 -25.59
C ARG A 45 8.73 -9.19 -24.29
N THR A 46 8.66 -8.21 -23.40
CA THR A 46 8.04 -8.31 -22.06
C THR A 46 6.92 -7.29 -21.92
N LEU A 47 5.99 -7.55 -20.98
CA LEU A 47 5.01 -6.55 -20.57
C LEU A 47 5.68 -5.39 -19.85
N ILE A 48 5.23 -4.18 -20.14
CA ILE A 48 5.84 -2.92 -19.69
C ILE A 48 4.96 -2.29 -18.60
N PRO A 49 5.51 -1.84 -17.47
CA PRO A 49 4.74 -1.17 -16.42
C PRO A 49 4.41 0.27 -16.84
N ALA A 50 3.14 0.56 -17.08
CA ALA A 50 2.67 1.84 -17.60
C ALA A 50 2.95 3.03 -16.66
N CYS A 51 3.04 2.80 -15.34
CA CYS A 51 3.22 3.88 -14.37
C CYS A 51 4.61 4.54 -14.41
N VAL A 52 5.62 3.89 -15.01
CA VAL A 52 7.01 4.41 -15.09
C VAL A 52 7.53 4.51 -16.51
N ALA A 53 7.01 3.70 -17.44
CA ALA A 53 7.47 3.69 -18.81
C ALA A 53 6.96 4.93 -19.56
N ARG A 54 7.86 5.63 -20.22
CA ARG A 54 7.53 6.82 -21.01
C ARG A 54 7.04 6.42 -22.42
N VAL A 55 6.18 7.26 -22.96
CA VAL A 55 5.73 7.10 -24.36
C VAL A 55 6.85 7.47 -25.35
N SER A 56 6.81 6.86 -26.51
CA SER A 56 7.68 7.23 -27.64
C SER A 56 6.84 7.39 -28.91
N GLU A 57 7.40 8.07 -29.89
CA GLU A 57 6.74 8.28 -31.19
C GLU A 57 6.43 6.95 -31.86
N GLY A 58 5.21 6.80 -32.38
CA GLY A 58 4.76 5.59 -33.07
C GLY A 58 4.50 4.39 -32.15
N MET A 59 4.62 4.53 -30.81
CA MET A 59 4.37 3.45 -29.88
C MET A 59 2.91 2.99 -29.98
N LYS A 60 2.72 1.67 -30.15
CA LYS A 60 1.39 1.05 -30.10
C LYS A 60 1.27 0.21 -28.83
N VAL A 61 0.24 0.51 -28.05
CA VAL A 61 0.03 -0.08 -26.72
C VAL A 61 -1.31 -0.79 -26.66
N SER A 62 -1.32 -2.05 -26.23
CA SER A 62 -2.53 -2.78 -25.90
C SER A 62 -2.65 -2.89 -24.37
N THR A 63 -3.77 -2.37 -23.84
CA THR A 63 -4.03 -2.34 -22.39
C THR A 63 -4.84 -3.54 -21.88
N GLN A 64 -5.40 -4.36 -22.80
CA GLN A 64 -6.35 -5.43 -22.50
C GLN A 64 -6.10 -6.71 -23.33
N SER A 65 -4.88 -6.93 -23.85
CA SER A 65 -4.58 -8.19 -24.53
C SER A 65 -4.70 -9.39 -23.57
N ASP A 66 -4.89 -10.59 -24.13
CA ASP A 66 -4.99 -11.83 -23.32
C ASP A 66 -3.77 -12.00 -22.40
N ARG A 67 -2.58 -11.63 -22.90
CA ARG A 67 -1.34 -11.68 -22.14
C ARG A 67 -1.34 -10.70 -20.96
N VAL A 68 -1.86 -9.49 -21.15
CA VAL A 68 -2.03 -8.49 -20.08
C VAL A 68 -3.05 -8.97 -19.05
N ARG A 69 -4.21 -9.45 -19.51
CA ARG A 69 -5.26 -9.96 -18.61
C ARG A 69 -4.76 -11.15 -17.79
N LEU A 70 -4.09 -12.11 -18.39
CA LEU A 70 -3.50 -13.26 -17.70
C LEU A 70 -2.46 -12.84 -16.66
N SER A 71 -1.62 -11.86 -16.99
CA SER A 71 -0.62 -11.32 -16.05
C SER A 71 -1.29 -10.69 -14.82
N ARG A 72 -2.31 -9.85 -15.02
CA ARG A 72 -3.04 -9.20 -13.93
C ARG A 72 -3.78 -10.20 -13.04
N LYS A 73 -4.47 -11.17 -13.67
CA LYS A 73 -5.10 -12.30 -12.97
C LYS A 73 -4.10 -12.97 -12.04
N THR A 74 -2.98 -13.43 -12.58
CA THR A 74 -1.95 -14.13 -11.81
C THR A 74 -1.37 -13.29 -10.67
N ILE A 75 -1.14 -11.99 -10.90
CA ILE A 75 -0.64 -11.06 -9.86
C ILE A 75 -1.64 -10.96 -8.70
N LEU A 76 -2.94 -10.80 -8.99
CA LEU A 76 -3.98 -10.73 -7.97
C LEU A 76 -4.05 -12.03 -7.15
N GLU A 77 -4.03 -13.17 -7.80
CA GLU A 77 -4.02 -14.49 -7.15
C GLU A 77 -2.79 -14.68 -6.25
N MET A 78 -1.61 -14.24 -6.70
CA MET A 78 -0.39 -14.25 -5.87
C MET A 78 -0.49 -13.29 -4.68
N MET A 79 -1.13 -12.12 -4.83
CA MET A 79 -1.36 -11.21 -3.70
C MET A 79 -2.29 -11.83 -2.66
N ALA A 80 -3.39 -12.47 -3.08
CA ALA A 80 -4.31 -13.15 -2.17
C ALA A 80 -3.63 -14.30 -1.42
N SER A 81 -2.69 -15.00 -2.06
CA SER A 81 -1.97 -16.12 -1.44
C SER A 81 -1.06 -15.69 -0.27
N THR A 82 -0.74 -14.40 -0.14
CA THR A 82 0.24 -13.91 0.84
C THR A 82 -0.30 -12.86 1.80
N SER A 83 -1.44 -12.22 1.48
CA SER A 83 -1.95 -11.08 2.23
C SER A 83 -3.47 -11.11 2.36
N ASP A 84 -3.99 -10.64 3.49
CA ASP A 84 -5.42 -10.43 3.69
C ASP A 84 -5.88 -9.16 2.94
N LEU A 85 -6.63 -9.34 1.86
CA LEU A 85 -7.16 -8.27 1.01
C LEU A 85 -8.61 -7.88 1.35
N SER A 86 -9.18 -8.42 2.41
CA SER A 86 -10.60 -8.25 2.78
C SER A 86 -11.05 -6.80 2.94
N GLN A 87 -10.12 -5.90 3.26
CA GLN A 87 -10.40 -4.47 3.46
C GLN A 87 -9.90 -3.58 2.30
N SER A 88 -9.76 -4.15 1.10
CA SER A 88 -9.26 -3.47 -0.10
C SER A 88 -10.30 -3.51 -1.23
N PRO A 89 -11.39 -2.73 -1.16
CA PRO A 89 -12.51 -2.82 -2.11
C PRO A 89 -12.07 -2.63 -3.56
N GLU A 90 -11.12 -1.74 -3.83
CA GLU A 90 -10.58 -1.54 -5.18
C GLU A 90 -9.88 -2.79 -5.71
N ILE A 91 -9.09 -3.48 -4.88
CA ILE A 91 -8.42 -4.72 -5.27
C ILE A 91 -9.44 -5.84 -5.45
N LEU A 92 -10.44 -5.94 -4.56
CA LEU A 92 -11.52 -6.93 -4.68
C LEU A 92 -12.33 -6.76 -5.97
N THR A 93 -12.56 -5.51 -6.42
CA THR A 93 -13.20 -5.25 -7.72
C THR A 93 -12.34 -5.80 -8.87
N MET A 94 -11.00 -5.65 -8.80
CA MET A 94 -10.11 -6.20 -9.82
C MET A 94 -10.16 -7.73 -9.92
N PHE A 95 -10.43 -8.45 -8.81
CA PHE A 95 -10.63 -9.90 -8.87
C PHE A 95 -11.79 -10.28 -9.79
N ALA A 96 -12.91 -9.56 -9.72
CA ALA A 96 -14.04 -9.77 -10.62
C ALA A 96 -13.72 -9.37 -12.06
N ASP A 97 -13.04 -8.23 -12.27
CA ASP A 97 -12.69 -7.72 -13.60
C ASP A 97 -11.76 -8.64 -14.39
N TYR A 98 -10.87 -9.35 -13.68
CA TYR A 98 -9.88 -10.24 -14.28
C TYR A 98 -10.18 -11.73 -14.09
N ASP A 99 -11.34 -12.06 -13.53
CA ASP A 99 -11.72 -13.45 -13.22
C ASP A 99 -10.61 -14.17 -12.42
N ALA A 100 -10.07 -13.49 -11.42
CA ALA A 100 -9.01 -14.00 -10.57
C ALA A 100 -9.58 -14.85 -9.43
N ASP A 101 -8.94 -15.98 -9.15
CA ASP A 101 -9.34 -16.92 -8.11
C ASP A 101 -8.47 -16.71 -6.85
N PRO A 102 -9.01 -16.18 -5.74
CA PRO A 102 -8.24 -15.98 -4.52
C PRO A 102 -7.77 -17.30 -3.87
N GLU A 103 -8.41 -18.43 -4.20
CA GLU A 103 -8.09 -19.76 -3.65
C GLU A 103 -7.21 -20.59 -4.59
N ARG A 104 -6.71 -20.03 -5.68
CA ARG A 104 -5.87 -20.75 -6.66
C ARG A 104 -4.68 -21.48 -6.04
N PHE A 105 -4.14 -20.99 -4.95
CA PHE A 105 -2.97 -21.56 -4.27
C PHE A 105 -3.38 -22.13 -2.90
N PRO A 106 -3.95 -23.35 -2.83
CA PRO A 106 -4.52 -23.90 -1.60
C PRO A 106 -3.46 -24.16 -0.50
N ASP A 107 -2.20 -24.37 -0.88
CA ASP A 107 -1.08 -24.58 0.05
C ASP A 107 -0.37 -23.27 0.44
N ALA A 108 -0.92 -22.13 0.04
CA ALA A 108 -0.36 -20.84 0.39
C ALA A 108 -0.32 -20.64 1.91
N LYS A 109 0.72 -19.93 2.37
CA LYS A 109 0.87 -19.58 3.79
C LYS A 109 0.81 -18.06 3.91
N PRO A 110 -0.39 -17.49 4.10
CA PRO A 110 -0.53 -16.05 4.32
C PRO A 110 0.29 -15.60 5.53
N ARG A 111 0.79 -14.38 5.47
CA ARG A 111 1.48 -13.78 6.60
C ARG A 111 0.46 -13.34 7.63
N HIS A 112 0.65 -13.71 8.90
CA HIS A 112 -0.22 -13.36 10.02
C HIS A 112 0.60 -12.76 11.17
N PRO A 113 1.30 -11.63 10.97
CA PRO A 113 1.96 -10.95 12.06
C PRO A 113 0.94 -10.39 13.04
N GLU A 114 1.35 -10.25 14.30
CA GLU A 114 0.51 -9.60 15.31
C GLU A 114 0.21 -8.14 14.95
N ILE A 115 -1.00 -7.68 15.29
CA ILE A 115 -1.38 -6.28 15.13
C ILE A 115 -0.57 -5.44 16.11
N ILE A 116 0.10 -4.42 15.59
CA ILE A 116 0.91 -3.51 16.39
C ILE A 116 0.05 -2.32 16.81
N ASP A 117 -0.25 -2.24 18.11
CA ASP A 117 -0.99 -1.17 18.76
C ASP A 117 -0.11 -0.44 19.79
N ASP A 118 0.87 0.29 19.32
CA ASP A 118 1.87 0.99 20.14
C ASP A 118 1.64 2.51 20.26
N ASN A 119 0.54 3.00 19.70
CA ASN A 119 0.25 4.44 19.71
C ASN A 119 -1.26 4.73 19.72
N SER A 120 -1.63 5.99 20.00
CA SER A 120 -3.03 6.42 20.12
C SER A 120 -3.67 6.89 18.80
N MET A 121 -2.93 6.89 17.68
CA MET A 121 -3.40 7.47 16.42
C MET A 121 -3.86 6.40 15.45
N PHE A 122 -3.09 5.33 15.27
CA PHE A 122 -3.35 4.28 14.30
C PHE A 122 -2.75 2.94 14.71
N ILE A 123 -3.28 1.88 14.17
CA ILE A 123 -2.76 0.51 14.29
C ILE A 123 -2.01 0.12 13.02
N ARG A 124 -1.19 -0.91 13.11
CA ARG A 124 -0.47 -1.52 12.01
C ARG A 124 -0.80 -3.01 11.94
N ASP A 125 -1.58 -3.40 10.94
CA ASP A 125 -1.96 -4.79 10.66
C ASP A 125 -1.27 -5.26 9.37
N TYR A 126 -0.06 -5.77 9.51
CA TYR A 126 0.74 -6.15 8.36
C TYR A 126 0.33 -7.50 7.72
N ALA A 127 -0.68 -8.21 8.27
CA ALA A 127 -1.34 -9.29 7.55
C ALA A 127 -1.96 -8.80 6.23
N LYS A 128 -2.38 -7.53 6.18
CA LYS A 128 -2.96 -6.86 5.01
C LYS A 128 -1.91 -6.23 4.08
N CYS A 129 -0.63 -6.25 4.46
CA CYS A 129 0.40 -5.53 3.72
C CYS A 129 0.85 -6.28 2.46
N ILE A 130 0.74 -5.63 1.30
CA ILE A 130 1.22 -6.12 0.00
C ILE A 130 2.61 -5.60 -0.39
N LEU A 131 3.32 -4.96 0.52
CA LEU A 131 4.67 -4.40 0.32
C LEU A 131 4.76 -3.39 -0.84
N CYS A 132 3.73 -2.58 -1.06
CA CYS A 132 3.64 -1.63 -2.17
C CYS A 132 4.57 -0.41 -2.05
N TRP A 133 5.22 -0.22 -0.90
CA TRP A 133 6.17 0.85 -0.60
C TRP A 133 5.60 2.27 -0.39
N ARG A 134 4.35 2.53 -0.69
CA ARG A 134 3.77 3.88 -0.58
C ARG A 134 4.01 4.52 0.80
N CYS A 135 3.74 3.80 1.89
CA CYS A 135 3.89 4.32 3.25
C CYS A 135 5.33 4.68 3.60
N VAL A 136 6.32 3.92 3.10
CA VAL A 136 7.74 4.20 3.28
C VAL A 136 8.14 5.46 2.52
N GLN A 137 7.70 5.60 1.26
CA GLN A 137 8.01 6.76 0.42
C GLN A 137 7.48 8.07 0.99
N VAL A 138 6.21 8.13 1.41
CA VAL A 138 5.66 9.36 2.02
C VAL A 138 6.25 9.66 3.39
N CYS A 139 6.71 8.65 4.12
CA CYS A 139 7.44 8.86 5.37
C CYS A 139 8.87 9.36 5.13
N ALA A 140 9.45 8.99 3.99
CA ALA A 140 10.79 9.39 3.56
C ALA A 140 10.74 10.63 2.65
N THR A 141 11.28 10.52 1.45
CA THR A 141 11.61 11.63 0.54
C THR A 141 10.40 12.28 -0.13
N ASP A 142 9.29 11.56 -0.29
CA ASP A 142 8.17 12.07 -1.06
C ASP A 142 7.33 13.11 -0.30
N ALA A 143 7.35 13.09 1.06
CA ALA A 143 6.60 14.08 1.81
C ALA A 143 7.24 14.51 3.14
N GLN A 144 7.50 13.58 4.09
CA GLN A 144 7.69 13.96 5.50
C GLN A 144 9.15 14.05 5.95
N TYR A 145 10.08 13.39 5.26
CA TYR A 145 11.51 13.29 5.63
C TYR A 145 11.75 12.75 7.06
N ALA A 146 10.78 12.01 7.61
CA ALA A 146 10.89 11.45 8.96
C ALA A 146 11.62 10.11 9.00
N PHE A 147 11.55 9.31 7.92
CA PHE A 147 12.19 7.99 7.78
C PHE A 147 11.88 7.04 8.95
N ALA A 148 10.70 7.16 9.56
CA ALA A 148 10.34 6.41 10.75
C ALA A 148 10.09 4.92 10.49
N ILE A 149 9.69 4.56 9.27
CA ILE A 149 9.39 3.20 8.84
C ILE A 149 10.14 2.85 7.57
N ASN A 150 10.56 1.59 7.47
CA ASN A 150 11.21 1.04 6.28
C ASN A 150 10.98 -0.48 6.22
N PHE A 151 11.49 -1.15 5.19
CA PHE A 151 11.53 -2.60 5.13
C PHE A 151 12.51 -3.17 6.17
N LYS A 152 12.08 -4.23 6.83
CA LYS A 152 12.93 -5.16 7.56
C LYS A 152 12.88 -6.52 6.89
N GLU A 153 13.87 -7.36 7.15
CA GLU A 153 14.01 -8.69 6.60
C GLU A 153 14.04 -8.72 5.06
N ARG A 154 13.93 -9.89 4.47
CA ARG A 154 13.96 -10.09 3.02
C ARG A 154 13.18 -11.35 2.61
N GLY A 155 12.86 -11.45 1.31
CA GLY A 155 12.10 -12.57 0.76
C GLY A 155 10.70 -12.62 1.37
N TYR A 156 10.25 -13.80 1.78
CA TYR A 156 8.93 -14.01 2.34
C TYR A 156 8.73 -13.29 3.69
N GLU A 157 9.78 -13.17 4.49
CA GLU A 157 9.77 -12.52 5.81
C GLU A 157 9.79 -10.99 5.75
N THR A 158 9.86 -10.41 4.55
CA THR A 158 9.87 -8.94 4.39
C THR A 158 8.63 -8.32 5.02
N GLN A 159 8.85 -7.33 5.88
CA GLN A 159 7.80 -6.55 6.54
C GLN A 159 8.17 -5.07 6.60
N ILE A 160 7.19 -4.21 6.91
CA ILE A 160 7.44 -2.81 7.25
C ILE A 160 7.64 -2.72 8.77
N ALA A 161 8.67 -2.04 9.20
CA ALA A 161 8.98 -1.83 10.61
C ALA A 161 9.61 -0.46 10.87
N THR A 162 9.67 -0.09 12.12
CA THR A 162 10.56 0.96 12.64
C THR A 162 11.99 0.42 12.73
N PHE A 163 12.99 1.29 12.77
CA PHE A 163 14.36 0.87 13.03
C PHE A 163 14.46 0.19 14.39
N PHE A 164 15.17 -0.93 14.45
CA PHE A 164 15.32 -1.75 15.65
C PHE A 164 14.00 -2.19 16.31
N GLU A 165 12.89 -2.13 15.55
CA GLU A 165 11.55 -2.49 16.03
C GLU A 165 11.06 -1.72 17.27
N ILE A 166 11.64 -0.54 17.53
CA ILE A 166 11.19 0.32 18.63
C ILE A 166 9.75 0.76 18.41
N PRO A 167 9.00 1.04 19.49
CA PRO A 167 7.65 1.60 19.38
C PRO A 167 7.65 2.89 18.54
N LEU A 168 6.60 3.08 17.75
CA LEU A 168 6.50 4.25 16.85
C LEU A 168 6.68 5.61 17.57
N PRO A 169 6.17 5.80 18.82
CA PRO A 169 6.39 7.02 19.59
C PRO A 169 7.85 7.30 20.00
N GLU A 170 8.70 6.28 19.99
CA GLU A 170 10.12 6.38 20.32
C GLU A 170 10.98 6.57 19.06
N SER A 171 10.37 6.43 17.89
CA SER A 171 11.02 6.62 16.58
C SER A 171 10.98 8.09 16.14
N THR A 172 11.49 8.37 14.95
CA THR A 172 11.41 9.69 14.29
C THR A 172 10.00 10.05 13.79
N CYS A 173 8.97 9.24 14.08
CA CYS A 173 7.61 9.46 13.62
C CYS A 173 7.00 10.75 14.21
N VAL A 174 6.52 11.62 13.34
CA VAL A 174 5.83 12.88 13.71
C VAL A 174 4.30 12.73 13.72
N PHE A 175 3.77 11.53 13.55
CA PHE A 175 2.33 11.23 13.54
C PHE A 175 1.51 12.04 12.54
N CYS A 176 2.06 12.34 11.36
CA CYS A 176 1.38 13.10 10.29
C CYS A 176 0.21 12.35 9.64
N GLY A 177 0.16 11.01 9.73
CA GLY A 177 -0.92 10.18 9.17
C GLY A 177 -0.84 9.93 7.66
N GLN A 178 0.14 10.46 6.94
CA GLN A 178 0.23 10.30 5.48
C GLN A 178 0.36 8.83 5.05
N CYS A 179 1.09 8.03 5.81
CA CYS A 179 1.24 6.60 5.55
C CYS A 179 -0.10 5.83 5.59
N ILE A 180 -1.06 6.31 6.40
CA ILE A 180 -2.42 5.77 6.45
C ILE A 180 -3.16 6.14 5.16
N GLY A 181 -3.12 7.43 4.77
CA GLY A 181 -3.84 7.95 3.62
C GLY A 181 -3.43 7.34 2.28
N VAL A 182 -2.21 6.81 2.16
CA VAL A 182 -1.72 6.18 0.93
C VAL A 182 -1.77 4.65 0.96
N CYS A 183 -2.17 4.02 2.06
CA CYS A 183 -2.19 2.56 2.18
C CYS A 183 -3.36 1.95 1.39
N PRO A 184 -3.12 1.14 0.32
CA PRO A 184 -4.19 0.64 -0.52
C PRO A 184 -4.94 -0.56 0.09
N THR A 185 -4.44 -1.11 1.21
CA THR A 185 -4.98 -2.33 1.82
C THR A 185 -5.42 -2.15 3.27
N ASN A 186 -5.43 -0.90 3.78
CA ASN A 186 -5.73 -0.64 5.19
C ASN A 186 -4.84 -1.38 6.21
N ALA A 187 -3.63 -1.79 5.78
CA ALA A 187 -2.61 -2.33 6.69
C ALA A 187 -2.20 -1.29 7.76
N LEU A 188 -2.30 -0.01 7.43
CA LEU A 188 -2.17 1.13 8.34
C LEU A 188 -3.55 1.79 8.41
N LYS A 189 -4.16 1.80 9.59
CA LYS A 189 -5.55 2.23 9.79
C LYS A 189 -5.68 3.15 11.00
N PRO A 190 -6.53 4.20 10.94
CA PRO A 190 -6.81 5.01 12.12
C PRO A 190 -7.33 4.16 13.28
N LYS A 191 -6.76 4.33 14.48
CA LYS A 191 -7.13 3.53 15.65
C LYS A 191 -8.62 3.63 15.99
N LYS A 192 -9.21 4.80 15.80
CA LYS A 192 -10.65 4.98 16.06
C LYS A 192 -11.53 4.15 15.11
N GLU A 193 -11.17 4.09 13.84
CA GLU A 193 -11.86 3.28 12.83
C GLU A 193 -11.76 1.79 13.19
N TRP A 194 -10.55 1.31 13.49
CA TRP A 194 -10.33 -0.06 13.93
C TRP A 194 -11.14 -0.41 15.19
N LEU A 195 -11.20 0.47 16.19
CA LEU A 195 -12.01 0.26 17.39
C LEU A 195 -13.51 0.22 17.10
N LEU A 196 -14.01 1.03 16.15
CA LEU A 196 -15.40 0.98 15.70
C LEU A 196 -15.71 -0.36 15.02
N GLU A 197 -14.82 -0.87 14.16
CA GLU A 197 -14.98 -2.18 13.53
C GLU A 197 -15.02 -3.33 14.52
N LEU A 198 -14.35 -3.19 15.67
CA LEU A 198 -14.42 -4.13 16.79
C LEU A 198 -15.72 -3.99 17.61
N GLY A 199 -16.66 -3.12 17.21
CA GLY A 199 -17.95 -2.93 17.87
C GLY A 199 -17.92 -2.03 19.10
N ASN A 200 -16.85 -1.26 19.32
CA ASN A 200 -16.78 -0.35 20.46
C ASN A 200 -17.68 0.89 20.25
N GLU A 201 -18.33 1.33 21.31
CA GLU A 201 -19.13 2.54 21.33
C GLU A 201 -18.29 3.80 21.08
N PRO A 202 -18.76 4.79 20.26
CA PRO A 202 -18.02 6.01 19.96
C PRO A 202 -17.61 6.82 21.19
N ALA A 203 -18.45 6.88 22.22
CA ALA A 203 -18.16 7.57 23.48
C ALA A 203 -16.99 6.92 24.24
N LEU A 204 -16.92 5.59 24.25
CA LEU A 204 -15.83 4.82 24.85
C LEU A 204 -14.52 5.07 24.09
N ILE A 205 -14.56 4.99 22.77
CA ILE A 205 -13.39 5.23 21.91
C ILE A 205 -12.77 6.61 22.17
N MET A 206 -13.61 7.65 22.28
CA MET A 206 -13.14 9.00 22.56
C MET A 206 -12.44 9.10 23.93
N ASN A 207 -12.91 8.37 24.92
CA ASN A 207 -12.31 8.34 26.27
C ASN A 207 -10.99 7.58 26.27
N LEU A 208 -10.92 6.40 25.64
CA LEU A 208 -9.70 5.59 25.53
C LEU A 208 -8.56 6.36 24.87
N THR A 209 -8.81 6.96 23.71
CA THR A 209 -7.79 7.73 22.98
C THR A 209 -7.33 8.98 23.72
N ARG A 210 -8.20 9.61 24.54
CA ARG A 210 -7.82 10.74 25.40
C ARG A 210 -6.95 10.30 26.58
N GLN A 211 -7.26 9.17 27.22
CA GLN A 211 -6.47 8.62 28.33
C GLN A 211 -5.06 8.23 27.87
N GLU A 212 -4.94 7.57 26.74
CA GLU A 212 -3.64 7.23 26.15
C GLU A 212 -2.77 8.45 25.87
N ARG A 213 -3.36 9.52 25.29
CA ARG A 213 -2.65 10.78 25.06
C ARG A 213 -2.19 11.45 26.36
N ARG A 214 -3.01 11.40 27.41
CA ARG A 214 -2.66 11.96 28.73
C ARG A 214 -1.53 11.18 29.40
N LYS A 215 -1.57 9.84 29.38
CA LYS A 215 -0.49 8.99 29.92
C LYS A 215 0.85 9.30 29.26
N ARG A 216 0.89 9.44 27.95
CA ARG A 216 2.12 9.75 27.20
C ARG A 216 2.66 11.15 27.50
N ARG A 217 1.78 12.14 27.67
CA ARG A 217 2.18 13.49 28.02
C ARG A 217 2.80 13.54 29.42
N PHE A 218 2.30 12.75 30.34
CA PHE A 218 2.82 12.64 31.70
C PHE A 218 4.21 11.96 31.69
N ASN A 219 4.36 10.82 31.01
CA ASN A 219 5.65 10.11 30.96
C ASN A 219 6.77 10.94 30.32
N ARG A 220 6.48 11.71 29.27
CA ARG A 220 7.48 12.61 28.66
C ARG A 220 7.96 13.72 29.61
N GLN A 221 7.17 14.12 30.57
CA GLN A 221 7.57 15.13 31.57
C GLN A 221 8.45 14.54 32.67
N THR A 222 8.23 13.26 33.02
CA THR A 222 9.05 12.55 34.02
C THR A 222 10.39 12.08 33.48
N ASP A 223 10.53 11.90 32.16
CA ASP A 223 11.81 11.52 31.51
C ASP A 223 12.75 12.72 31.24
N GLN A 224 12.31 13.95 31.56
CA GLN A 224 13.08 15.19 31.38
C GLN A 224 13.53 15.83 32.71
N GLU A 225 13.20 15.22 33.84
CA GLU A 225 13.70 15.53 35.19
C GLU A 225 14.79 14.52 35.62
#